data_12819467094e5410bb9e3051c41b909d
#
_entry.id   12819467094e5410bb9e3051c41b909d
#
_cell.length_a   1.000
_cell.length_b   1.000
_cell.length_c   1.000
_cell.angle_alpha   90.00
_cell.angle_beta   90.00
_cell.angle_gamma   90.00
#
_symmetry.space_group_name_H-M   'P 1'
#
loop_
_entity.id
_entity.type
_entity.pdbx_description
1 polymer ?
#
loop_
_entity_poly.entity_id
_entity_poly.type
_entity_poly.pdbx_seq_one_letter_code
_entity_poly.pdbx_strand_id
1 'polypeptide(L)'
;MATITKPEIISEILELLQPKIEEEKQVIVHCCFPAPHFEGNLIRIWSSTFLIDNILGHRSSLIHHENISLFPYWTEVPPFKDFWFTLVFTCLPKDCESFDLKEEIPQEGGFIVKNIKRNSTDIYRVKIT
;
A
#
# COMPACT_ATOMS: atom_id res chain seq x y z
N MET A 1 3.81 -13.60 31.16
CA MET A 1 3.66 -13.09 31.47
C MET A 1 3.39 -12.57 31.72
N ALA A 2 3.06 -12.51 31.90
CA ALA A 2 2.89 -11.84 32.13
C ALA A 2 2.84 -11.24 32.94
N THR A 3 2.95 -11.48 33.36
CA THR A 3 3.03 -10.99 34.10
C THR A 3 3.12 -10.26 34.64
N ILE A 4 3.03 -10.71 34.99
CA ILE A 4 3.01 -9.81 35.41
C ILE A 4 3.54 -9.01 35.78
N THR A 5 3.88 -9.44 35.72
CA THR A 5 4.51 -8.18 35.42
C THR A 5 3.80 -7.03 36.05
N LYS A 6 4.51 -6.08 36.55
CA LYS A 6 3.90 -4.97 37.24
C LYS A 6 3.26 -3.99 36.24
N PRO A 7 2.07 -3.49 36.53
CA PRO A 7 1.37 -2.60 35.59
C PRO A 7 2.18 -1.36 35.19
N GLU A 8 2.86 -0.74 36.12
CA GLU A 8 3.64 0.46 35.81
C GLU A 8 4.83 0.18 34.90
N ILE A 9 5.45 -1.01 35.01
CA ILE A 9 6.52 -1.40 34.11
C ILE A 9 5.96 -1.60 32.71
N ILE A 10 4.81 -2.24 32.62
CA ILE A 10 4.14 -2.46 31.35
C ILE A 10 3.79 -1.13 30.69
N SER A 11 3.29 -0.17 31.49
CA SER A 11 2.94 1.15 30.99
C SER A 11 4.15 1.87 30.43
N GLU A 12 5.29 1.83 31.10
CA GLU A 12 6.51 2.46 30.62
C GLU A 12 6.97 1.85 29.31
N ILE A 13 6.92 0.52 29.21
CA ILE A 13 7.31 -0.17 27.98
C ILE A 13 6.38 0.22 26.86
N LEU A 14 5.09 0.27 27.10
CA LEU A 14 4.11 0.65 26.08
C LEU A 14 4.32 2.06 25.59
N GLU A 15 4.63 2.99 26.50
CA GLU A 15 4.92 4.37 26.10
C GLU A 15 6.14 4.47 25.21
N LEU A 16 7.18 3.69 25.53
CA LEU A 16 8.40 3.68 24.73
C LEU A 16 8.19 3.04 23.36
N LEU A 17 7.34 2.01 23.28
CA LEU A 17 7.10 1.28 22.04
C LEU A 17 6.06 1.94 21.13
N GLN A 18 5.18 2.74 21.72
CA GLN A 18 4.05 3.30 20.97
C GLN A 18 4.47 4.05 19.70
N PRO A 19 5.42 4.98 19.73
CA PRO A 19 5.84 5.65 18.50
C PRO A 19 6.41 4.69 17.47
N LYS A 20 7.17 3.69 17.91
CA LYS A 20 7.76 2.72 17.01
C LYS A 20 6.69 1.86 16.32
N ILE A 21 5.68 1.43 17.08
CA ILE A 21 4.57 0.65 16.53
C ILE A 21 3.84 1.48 15.47
N GLU A 22 3.59 2.76 15.73
CA GLU A 22 2.93 3.62 14.76
C GLU A 22 3.79 3.81 13.51
N GLU A 23 5.11 3.93 13.67
CA GLU A 23 6.01 4.04 12.53
C GLU A 23 6.05 2.78 11.69
N GLU A 24 5.82 1.64 12.31
CA GLU A 24 5.84 0.34 11.62
C GLU A 24 4.47 -0.08 11.09
N LYS A 25 3.45 0.75 11.29
CA LYS A 25 2.10 0.44 10.83
C LYS A 25 2.07 0.33 9.31
N GLN A 26 1.62 -0.81 8.82
CA GLN A 26 1.51 -1.06 7.40
C GLN A 26 0.42 -0.20 6.75
N VAL A 27 0.60 0.05 5.47
CA VAL A 27 -0.37 0.80 4.66
C VAL A 27 -1.02 -0.15 3.68
N ILE A 28 -2.34 -0.16 3.65
CA ILE A 28 -3.11 -1.05 2.80
C ILE A 28 -3.80 -0.22 1.72
N VAL A 29 -3.59 -0.60 0.46
CA VAL A 29 -4.21 0.09 -0.67
C VAL A 29 -5.01 -0.90 -1.49
N HIS A 30 -6.32 -0.73 -1.49
CA HIS A 30 -7.21 -1.48 -2.36
C HIS A 30 -7.31 -0.76 -3.69
N CYS A 31 -6.90 -1.45 -4.75
CA CYS A 31 -6.83 -0.88 -6.09
C CYS A 31 -7.94 -1.44 -6.96
N CYS A 32 -8.59 -0.57 -7.70
CA CYS A 32 -9.62 -0.94 -8.65
C CYS A 32 -9.12 -0.69 -10.07
N PHE A 33 -9.16 -1.74 -10.88
CA PHE A 33 -8.98 -1.63 -12.32
C PHE A 33 -10.38 -1.59 -12.90
N PRO A 34 -10.89 -0.40 -13.30
CA PRO A 34 -12.31 -0.22 -13.57
C PRO A 34 -12.76 -0.76 -14.91
N ALA A 35 -13.99 -1.22 -14.96
CA ALA A 35 -14.68 -1.55 -16.21
C ALA A 35 -14.95 -0.25 -17.01
N PRO A 36 -15.20 -0.37 -18.32
CA PRO A 36 -15.32 -1.60 -19.09
C PRO A 36 -14.00 -2.06 -19.68
N HIS A 37 -13.82 -3.37 -19.71
CA HIS A 37 -12.76 -4.00 -20.48
C HIS A 37 -13.48 -4.81 -21.55
N PHE A 38 -13.50 -4.33 -22.78
CA PHE A 38 -14.27 -4.99 -23.84
C PHE A 38 -13.76 -6.40 -24.15
N GLU A 39 -12.52 -6.67 -23.84
CA GLU A 39 -11.93 -7.98 -23.91
C GLU A 39 -11.28 -8.27 -22.56
N GLY A 40 -11.05 -9.54 -22.27
CA GLY A 40 -10.30 -9.89 -21.08
C GLY A 40 -8.91 -9.29 -21.14
N ASN A 41 -8.44 -8.80 -20.03
CA ASN A 41 -7.10 -8.21 -19.90
C ASN A 41 -6.21 -9.07 -19.03
N LEU A 42 -4.93 -8.98 -19.28
CA LEU A 42 -3.91 -9.55 -18.41
C LEU A 42 -3.23 -8.38 -17.70
N ILE A 43 -3.25 -8.41 -16.39
CA ILE A 43 -2.61 -7.37 -15.58
C ILE A 43 -1.62 -7.97 -14.60
N ARG A 44 -0.68 -7.16 -14.19
CA ARG A 44 0.29 -7.53 -13.17
C ARG A 44 0.87 -6.26 -12.58
N ILE A 45 1.61 -6.40 -11.51
CA ILE A 45 2.39 -5.30 -10.98
C ILE A 45 3.83 -5.75 -10.81
N TRP A 46 4.73 -4.78 -10.73
CA TRP A 46 6.14 -5.04 -10.44
C TRP A 46 6.39 -4.79 -8.95
N SER A 47 7.32 -5.54 -8.38
CA SER A 47 7.72 -5.33 -7.00
C SER A 47 8.27 -3.93 -6.75
N SER A 48 8.67 -3.23 -7.82
CA SER A 48 9.12 -1.84 -7.78
C SER A 48 7.94 -0.86 -7.79
N THR A 49 6.94 -1.16 -6.99
CA THR A 49 5.78 -0.30 -6.76
C THR A 49 5.92 0.30 -5.36
N PHE A 50 5.78 1.61 -5.25
CA PHE A 50 6.07 2.34 -4.02
C PHE A 50 4.98 3.33 -3.68
N LEU A 51 4.88 3.68 -2.39
CA LEU A 51 4.21 4.88 -1.96
C LEU A 51 5.28 5.94 -1.74
N ILE A 52 5.10 7.12 -2.29
CA ILE A 52 6.10 8.19 -2.24
C ILE A 52 5.49 9.42 -1.59
N ASP A 53 6.04 9.81 -0.45
CA ASP A 53 5.61 11.02 0.27
C ASP A 53 5.81 12.23 -0.63
N ASN A 54 4.76 13.03 -0.82
CA ASN A 54 4.79 14.16 -1.73
C ASN A 54 5.70 15.30 -1.29
N ILE A 55 6.02 15.38 -0.01
CA ILE A 55 6.84 16.47 0.53
C ILE A 55 8.26 16.00 0.78
N LEU A 56 8.43 14.92 1.55
CA LEU A 56 9.75 14.45 1.98
C LEU A 56 10.37 13.43 1.04
N GLY A 57 9.58 12.85 0.14
CA GLY A 57 10.10 11.86 -0.79
C GLY A 57 10.35 10.48 -0.20
N HIS A 58 9.92 10.23 1.03
CA HIS A 58 10.05 8.91 1.63
C HIS A 58 9.34 7.87 0.76
N ARG A 59 9.98 6.72 0.59
CA ARG A 59 9.46 5.64 -0.24
C ARG A 59 9.10 4.45 0.64
N SER A 60 7.82 4.06 0.61
CA SER A 60 7.34 2.86 1.28
C SER A 60 7.32 1.72 0.27
N SER A 61 7.89 0.59 0.66
CA SER A 61 8.06 -0.55 -0.24
C SER A 61 6.87 -1.50 -0.20
N LEU A 62 6.58 -2.13 -1.34
CA LEU A 62 5.57 -3.17 -1.43
C LEU A 62 6.06 -4.41 -0.69
N ILE A 63 5.27 -4.90 0.26
CA ILE A 63 5.62 -6.09 1.07
C ILE A 63 4.64 -7.25 0.90
N HIS A 64 3.45 -6.99 0.36
CA HIS A 64 2.47 -8.04 0.14
C HIS A 64 1.48 -7.61 -0.92
N HIS A 65 0.91 -8.59 -1.62
CA HIS A 65 -0.10 -8.35 -2.64
C HIS A 65 -1.13 -9.47 -2.60
N GLU A 66 -2.37 -9.15 -2.94
CA GLU A 66 -3.44 -10.12 -3.04
C GLU A 66 -4.28 -9.88 -4.27
N ASN A 67 -4.68 -10.94 -4.91
CA ASN A 67 -5.51 -10.95 -6.10
C ASN A 67 -4.85 -10.27 -7.32
N ILE A 68 -3.52 -10.25 -7.35
CA ILE A 68 -2.72 -9.70 -8.43
C ILE A 68 -1.41 -10.46 -8.50
N SER A 69 -0.86 -10.63 -9.68
CA SER A 69 0.44 -11.30 -9.88
C SER A 69 1.56 -10.29 -9.97
N LEU A 70 2.74 -10.68 -9.47
CA LEU A 70 3.95 -9.89 -9.68
C LEU A 70 4.62 -10.31 -10.98
N PHE A 71 5.28 -9.36 -11.66
CA PHE A 71 6.13 -9.65 -12.80
C PHE A 71 7.06 -10.84 -12.49
N PRO A 72 7.21 -11.82 -13.37
CA PRO A 72 6.73 -11.86 -14.77
C PRO A 72 5.37 -12.55 -14.97
N TYR A 73 4.65 -12.87 -13.91
CA TYR A 73 3.39 -13.57 -14.00
C TYR A 73 2.23 -12.63 -14.30
N TRP A 74 1.15 -13.17 -14.85
CA TRP A 74 -0.03 -12.39 -15.24
C TRP A 74 -1.26 -12.83 -14.47
N THR A 75 -2.15 -11.89 -14.20
CA THR A 75 -3.49 -12.13 -13.65
C THR A 75 -4.50 -11.81 -14.73
N GLU A 76 -5.40 -12.76 -14.97
CA GLU A 76 -6.48 -12.56 -15.94
C GLU A 76 -7.63 -11.79 -15.30
N VAL A 77 -8.09 -10.77 -15.99
CA VAL A 77 -9.18 -9.91 -15.51
C VAL A 77 -10.40 -10.13 -16.37
N PRO A 78 -11.56 -10.45 -15.78
CA PRO A 78 -12.79 -10.65 -16.55
C PRO A 78 -13.23 -9.36 -17.22
N PRO A 79 -13.81 -9.43 -18.43
CA PRO A 79 -14.32 -8.25 -19.12
C PRO A 79 -15.58 -7.70 -18.42
N PHE A 80 -15.83 -6.42 -18.60
CA PHE A 80 -17.05 -5.71 -18.17
C PHE A 80 -17.28 -5.64 -16.64
N LYS A 81 -16.29 -6.00 -15.84
CA LYS A 81 -16.37 -5.89 -14.37
C LYS A 81 -15.20 -5.13 -13.83
N ASP A 82 -15.44 -4.39 -12.77
CA ASP A 82 -14.36 -3.82 -11.98
C ASP A 82 -13.56 -4.95 -11.35
N PHE A 83 -12.25 -4.80 -11.36
CA PHE A 83 -11.35 -5.78 -10.76
C PHE A 83 -10.61 -5.14 -9.61
N TRP A 84 -10.72 -5.73 -8.43
CA TRP A 84 -10.08 -5.24 -7.22
C TRP A 84 -8.92 -6.12 -6.82
N PHE A 85 -7.83 -5.49 -6.45
CA PHE A 85 -6.69 -6.17 -5.84
C PHE A 85 -6.13 -5.32 -4.71
N THR A 86 -5.31 -5.91 -3.86
CA THR A 86 -4.82 -5.25 -2.66
C THR A 86 -3.32 -5.28 -2.60
N LEU A 87 -2.73 -4.15 -2.24
CA LEU A 87 -1.31 -3.98 -2.04
C LEU A 87 -1.07 -3.54 -0.60
N VAL A 88 -0.02 -4.09 0.00
CA VAL A 88 0.39 -3.72 1.36
C VAL A 88 1.81 -3.19 1.29
N PHE A 89 2.04 -2.06 1.93
CA PHE A 89 3.33 -1.36 1.93
C PHE A 89 3.84 -1.18 3.34
N THR A 90 5.15 -0.94 3.45
CA THR A 90 5.75 -0.52 4.70
C THR A 90 5.17 0.83 5.12
N CYS A 91 5.36 1.20 6.37
CA CYS A 91 4.76 2.40 6.95
C CYS A 91 5.17 3.69 6.23
N LEU A 92 4.27 4.66 6.29
CA LEU A 92 4.55 6.04 5.91
C LEU A 92 4.98 6.82 7.15
N PRO A 93 5.78 7.88 6.98
CA PRO A 93 6.12 8.75 8.11
C PRO A 93 4.88 9.34 8.76
N LYS A 94 4.95 9.58 10.06
CA LYS A 94 3.82 10.14 10.81
C LYS A 94 3.33 11.46 10.24
N ASP A 95 4.22 12.28 9.76
CA ASP A 95 3.91 13.61 9.24
C ASP A 95 3.63 13.64 7.74
N CYS A 96 3.55 12.48 7.10
CA CYS A 96 3.15 12.41 5.70
C CYS A 96 1.68 12.80 5.57
N GLU A 97 1.40 13.84 4.79
CA GLU A 97 0.04 14.33 4.58
C GLU A 97 -0.60 13.79 3.31
N SER A 98 0.22 13.54 2.30
CA SER A 98 -0.23 12.96 1.03
C SER A 98 0.91 12.21 0.38
N PHE A 99 0.56 11.28 -0.50
CA PHE A 99 1.55 10.45 -1.18
C PHE A 99 1.04 10.03 -2.55
N ASP A 100 1.98 9.56 -3.37
CA ASP A 100 1.67 8.97 -4.66
C ASP A 100 1.86 7.47 -4.57
N LEU A 101 1.01 6.72 -5.28
CA LEU A 101 1.21 5.30 -5.54
C LEU A 101 1.80 5.18 -6.93
N LYS A 102 3.02 4.69 -7.04
CA LYS A 102 3.73 4.67 -8.32
C LYS A 102 4.39 3.33 -8.58
N GLU A 103 4.16 2.81 -9.78
CA GLU A 103 4.86 1.64 -10.30
C GLU A 103 6.02 2.11 -11.16
N GLU A 104 7.25 1.79 -10.76
CA GLU A 104 8.45 2.14 -11.51
C GLU A 104 8.92 0.92 -12.28
N ILE A 105 8.86 1.00 -13.60
CA ILE A 105 9.29 -0.09 -14.48
C ILE A 105 10.31 0.46 -15.49
N PRO A 106 11.18 -0.41 -16.05
CA PRO A 106 12.21 0.06 -16.98
C PRO A 106 11.68 0.48 -18.34
N GLN A 107 10.40 0.38 -18.57
CA GLN A 107 9.72 0.73 -19.82
C GLN A 107 8.56 1.67 -19.53
N GLU A 108 7.93 2.18 -20.57
CA GLU A 108 6.73 2.99 -20.42
C GLU A 108 5.55 2.13 -19.95
N GLY A 109 4.57 2.75 -19.33
CA GLY A 109 3.33 2.08 -18.95
C GLY A 109 3.19 1.78 -17.47
N GLY A 110 4.14 2.17 -16.64
CA GLY A 110 3.97 2.10 -15.19
C GLY A 110 2.84 3.03 -14.76
N PHE A 111 1.99 2.55 -13.85
CA PHE A 111 0.88 3.38 -13.39
C PHE A 111 1.30 4.32 -12.27
N ILE A 112 0.52 5.39 -12.11
CA ILE A 112 0.68 6.33 -11.00
C ILE A 112 -0.68 6.85 -10.58
N VAL A 113 -0.91 6.88 -9.26
CA VAL A 113 -2.06 7.54 -8.65
C VAL A 113 -1.50 8.65 -7.76
N LYS A 114 -1.78 9.89 -8.12
CA LYS A 114 -1.17 11.05 -7.46
C LYS A 114 -2.02 11.60 -6.33
N ASN A 115 -1.35 12.17 -5.35
CA ASN A 115 -1.96 12.97 -4.29
C ASN A 115 -3.05 12.23 -3.52
N ILE A 116 -2.73 11.03 -3.08
CA ILE A 116 -3.60 10.30 -2.17
C ILE A 116 -3.48 10.95 -0.80
N LYS A 117 -4.59 11.45 -0.30
CA LYS A 117 -4.59 12.15 0.98
C LYS A 117 -4.53 11.15 2.13
N ARG A 118 -3.60 11.40 3.06
CA ARG A 118 -3.41 10.54 4.23
C ARG A 118 -4.67 10.53 5.10
N ASN A 119 -5.08 9.35 5.57
CA ASN A 119 -6.15 9.21 6.54
C ASN A 119 -5.63 8.56 7.83
N SER A 120 -6.49 8.44 8.82
CA SER A 120 -6.07 7.92 10.13
C SER A 120 -5.96 6.40 10.19
N THR A 121 -6.52 5.69 9.24
CA THR A 121 -6.53 4.23 9.23
C THR A 121 -5.41 3.62 8.43
N ASP A 122 -4.80 4.38 7.50
CA ASP A 122 -3.85 3.90 6.50
C ASP A 122 -4.41 2.77 5.64
N ILE A 123 -5.69 2.84 5.37
CA ILE A 123 -6.38 1.97 4.43
C ILE A 123 -7.01 2.85 3.37
N TYR A 124 -6.68 2.59 2.11
CA TYR A 124 -7.04 3.43 0.99
C TYR A 124 -7.72 2.64 -0.11
N ARG A 125 -8.56 3.33 -0.90
CA ARG A 125 -9.19 2.76 -2.09
C ARG A 125 -8.92 3.69 -3.24
N VAL A 126 -8.31 3.19 -4.30
CA VAL A 126 -7.91 3.99 -5.45
C VAL A 126 -8.32 3.31 -6.75
N LYS A 127 -8.46 4.10 -7.80
CA LYS A 127 -8.70 3.59 -9.15
C LYS A 127 -7.41 3.71 -9.95
N ILE A 128 -7.11 2.66 -10.69
CA ILE A 128 -5.95 2.62 -11.58
C ILE A 128 -6.46 2.62 -13.01
N THR A 129 -5.99 3.61 -13.76
CA THR A 129 -6.39 3.78 -15.17
C THR A 129 -5.20 3.78 -16.08
#